data_5a189634411f3cbfcbafe7c20b34bc24
#
_entry.id   5a189634411f3cbfcbafe7c20b34bc24
#
_cell.length_a   1.000
_cell.length_b   1.000
_cell.length_c   1.000
_cell.angle_alpha   90.00
_cell.angle_beta   90.00
_cell.angle_gamma   90.00
#
_symmetry.space_group_name_H-M   'P 1'
#
loop_
_entity.id
_entity.type
_entity.pdbx_description
1 polymer ?
#
loop_
_entity_poly.entity_id
_entity_poly.type
_entity_poly.pdbx_seq_one_letter_code
_entity_poly.pdbx_strand_id
1 'polypeptide(L)'
;MLFTNTDCLCFAKDPAVVRYRSRCWLYYSLKHEDGRFGIGIAESADMEHWTPCGEIEQDALCETNGIAAPGAIVLNDKIHLFYQTYGNWEKDAICHAWSQDGIHFTKNPENPVFHPAATWCCGRAIDADVCVFGGKIHLYFATRDHAMRIQKIGGAWAKIDSDFGRNAWHPLAEQSLLMPELAWEGDCVEAPATVVEDGKIYLFYGGSYNCTPQQIGCAVSEDGIFFRRVSNEPLIPCGAPGTWNSSESGHPYAFRDDDGRVFLFYQGSSDNGKTWYISRKEVQFGSSVR
;
A
#
# COMPACT_ATOMS: atom_id res chain seq x y z
N MET A 1 13.58 0.71 14.55
CA MET A 1 12.88 -0.46 14.00
C MET A 1 13.52 -0.86 12.68
N LEU A 2 13.77 -2.17 12.46
CA LEU A 2 14.05 -2.79 11.16
C LEU A 2 13.46 -4.21 11.22
N PHE A 3 12.56 -4.53 10.30
CA PHE A 3 11.83 -5.80 10.28
C PHE A 3 12.05 -6.53 8.96
N THR A 4 12.25 -7.84 9.01
CA THR A 4 12.15 -8.75 7.87
C THR A 4 11.64 -10.10 8.36
N ASN A 5 11.11 -10.91 7.46
CA ASN A 5 10.74 -12.29 7.78
C ASN A 5 11.90 -13.23 7.42
N THR A 6 12.64 -13.68 8.45
CA THR A 6 13.79 -14.56 8.28
C THR A 6 13.41 -15.96 7.83
N ASP A 7 12.18 -16.40 8.14
CA ASP A 7 11.67 -17.73 7.77
C ASP A 7 11.19 -17.77 6.31
N CYS A 8 11.07 -16.59 5.67
CA CYS A 8 10.64 -16.41 4.29
C CYS A 8 11.66 -15.63 3.48
N LEU A 9 12.86 -16.18 3.29
CA LEU A 9 13.93 -15.65 2.42
C LEU A 9 14.39 -14.22 2.78
N CYS A 10 14.24 -13.77 4.03
CA CYS A 10 14.49 -12.37 4.43
C CYS A 10 13.71 -11.39 3.52
N PHE A 11 12.42 -11.67 3.33
CA PHE A 11 11.58 -10.93 2.42
C PHE A 11 10.36 -10.35 3.18
N ALA A 12 10.37 -9.04 3.41
CA ALA A 12 9.24 -8.30 3.93
C ALA A 12 9.08 -7.01 3.12
N LYS A 13 7.97 -6.88 2.39
CA LYS A 13 7.64 -5.75 1.52
C LYS A 13 6.24 -5.24 1.78
N ASP A 14 5.90 -4.11 1.16
CA ASP A 14 4.55 -3.59 1.05
C ASP A 14 3.83 -3.56 2.41
N PRO A 15 4.33 -2.79 3.40
CA PRO A 15 3.76 -2.78 4.74
C PRO A 15 2.35 -2.18 4.77
N ALA A 16 1.47 -2.71 5.62
CA ALA A 16 0.25 -2.07 6.08
C ALA A 16 0.11 -2.23 7.59
N VAL A 17 -0.09 -1.15 8.31
CA VAL A 17 -0.09 -1.15 9.79
C VAL A 17 -1.40 -0.59 10.33
N VAL A 18 -1.98 -1.29 11.28
CA VAL A 18 -3.13 -0.79 12.04
C VAL A 18 -2.94 -1.03 13.53
N ARG A 19 -3.52 -0.15 14.35
CA ARG A 19 -3.71 -0.42 15.78
C ARG A 19 -5.12 -0.97 16.00
N TYR A 20 -5.19 -2.12 16.64
CA TYR A 20 -6.46 -2.77 16.93
C TYR A 20 -6.37 -3.54 18.24
N ARG A 21 -7.29 -3.29 19.17
CA ARG A 21 -7.37 -3.91 20.50
C ARG A 21 -6.04 -3.90 21.26
N SER A 22 -5.45 -2.70 21.38
CA SER A 22 -4.19 -2.42 22.11
C SER A 22 -2.94 -3.08 21.53
N ARG A 23 -2.98 -3.61 20.30
CA ARG A 23 -1.84 -4.13 19.56
C ARG A 23 -1.70 -3.43 18.23
N CYS A 24 -0.47 -3.36 17.74
CA CYS A 24 -0.18 -3.00 16.36
C CYS A 24 -0.05 -4.27 15.53
N TRP A 25 -0.68 -4.27 14.38
CA TRP A 25 -0.65 -5.34 13.40
C TRP A 25 0.06 -4.83 12.16
N LEU A 26 1.02 -5.60 11.67
CA LEU A 26 1.72 -5.38 10.40
C LEU A 26 1.36 -6.50 9.45
N TYR A 27 0.73 -6.15 8.34
CA TYR A 27 0.52 -7.00 7.20
C TYR A 27 1.56 -6.64 6.14
N TYR A 28 2.18 -7.64 5.52
CA TYR A 28 3.29 -7.40 4.60
C TYR A 28 3.39 -8.49 3.56
N SER A 29 3.84 -8.17 2.36
CA SER A 29 4.14 -9.18 1.35
C SER A 29 5.36 -10.00 1.75
N LEU A 30 5.23 -11.32 1.67
CA LEU A 30 6.29 -12.29 1.82
C LEU A 30 6.44 -13.13 0.54
N LYS A 31 7.54 -13.85 0.42
CA LYS A 31 7.81 -14.72 -0.71
C LYS A 31 8.17 -16.12 -0.22
N HIS A 32 7.47 -17.13 -0.71
CA HIS A 32 7.75 -18.54 -0.45
C HIS A 32 8.93 -19.06 -1.28
N GLU A 33 9.49 -20.19 -0.90
CA GLU A 33 10.60 -20.85 -1.62
C GLU A 33 10.23 -21.23 -3.07
N ASP A 34 8.94 -21.54 -3.32
CA ASP A 34 8.42 -21.83 -4.67
C ASP A 34 8.27 -20.56 -5.54
N GLY A 35 8.57 -19.39 -4.99
CA GLY A 35 8.48 -18.08 -5.64
C GLY A 35 7.10 -17.42 -5.56
N ARG A 36 6.09 -18.07 -5.02
CA ARG A 36 4.76 -17.52 -4.83
C ARG A 36 4.76 -16.47 -3.73
N PHE A 37 3.96 -15.41 -3.91
CA PHE A 37 3.77 -14.37 -2.92
C PHE A 37 2.60 -14.66 -1.99
N GLY A 38 2.76 -14.30 -0.73
CA GLY A 38 1.75 -14.33 0.33
C GLY A 38 1.73 -13.03 1.14
N ILE A 39 0.80 -12.94 2.07
CA ILE A 39 0.71 -11.82 3.01
C ILE A 39 0.92 -12.36 4.42
N GLY A 40 2.07 -12.02 4.99
CA GLY A 40 2.42 -12.34 6.38
C GLY A 40 1.76 -11.39 7.36
N ILE A 41 1.60 -11.87 8.59
CA ILE A 41 1.05 -11.14 9.73
C ILE A 41 2.12 -11.08 10.82
N ALA A 42 2.38 -9.89 11.34
CA ALA A 42 3.20 -9.71 12.53
C ALA A 42 2.49 -8.79 13.53
N GLU A 43 2.73 -9.03 14.81
CA GLU A 43 2.19 -8.20 15.89
C GLU A 43 3.30 -7.46 16.65
N SER A 44 2.93 -6.32 17.24
CA SER A 44 3.81 -5.54 18.11
C SER A 44 3.02 -4.81 19.19
N ALA A 45 3.63 -4.65 20.38
CA ALA A 45 3.11 -3.79 21.44
C ALA A 45 3.63 -2.34 21.34
N ASP A 46 4.80 -2.13 20.70
CA ASP A 46 5.56 -0.88 20.74
C ASP A 46 5.95 -0.31 19.37
N MET A 47 5.61 -1.01 18.28
CA MET A 47 6.01 -0.72 16.90
C MET A 47 7.54 -0.73 16.65
N GLU A 48 8.32 -1.25 17.59
CA GLU A 48 9.78 -1.43 17.47
C GLU A 48 10.14 -2.91 17.30
N HIS A 49 9.47 -3.77 18.08
CA HIS A 49 9.69 -5.20 18.12
C HIS A 49 8.48 -5.90 17.52
N TRP A 50 8.66 -6.54 16.37
CA TRP A 50 7.61 -7.23 15.63
C TRP A 50 7.84 -8.74 15.66
N THR A 51 6.78 -9.49 15.95
CA THR A 51 6.80 -10.95 15.99
C THR A 51 5.88 -11.47 14.89
N PRO A 52 6.41 -12.19 13.88
CA PRO A 52 5.57 -12.91 12.92
C PRO A 52 4.65 -13.88 13.64
N CYS A 53 3.36 -13.92 13.29
CA CYS A 53 2.36 -14.72 13.99
C CYS A 53 1.35 -15.43 13.07
N GLY A 54 1.46 -15.26 11.76
CA GLY A 54 0.59 -15.91 10.80
C GLY A 54 0.78 -15.44 9.37
N GLU A 55 -0.09 -15.94 8.50
CA GLU A 55 -0.20 -15.60 7.08
C GLU A 55 -1.66 -15.64 6.67
N ILE A 56 -2.05 -14.80 5.70
CA ILE A 56 -3.40 -14.84 5.11
C ILE A 56 -3.53 -16.10 4.25
N GLU A 57 -4.52 -16.93 4.54
CA GLU A 57 -4.82 -18.12 3.73
C GLU A 57 -5.16 -17.74 2.30
N GLN A 58 -4.64 -18.48 1.32
CA GLN A 58 -4.88 -18.31 -0.11
C GLN A 58 -5.84 -19.41 -0.59
N ASP A 59 -7.12 -19.27 -0.27
CA ASP A 59 -8.16 -20.27 -0.49
C ASP A 59 -9.14 -19.93 -1.62
N ALA A 60 -9.09 -18.70 -2.15
CA ALA A 60 -9.93 -18.29 -3.28
C ALA A 60 -9.26 -18.58 -4.65
N LEU A 61 -10.06 -18.94 -5.65
CA LEU A 61 -9.55 -19.23 -7.00
C LEU A 61 -8.73 -18.08 -7.62
N CYS A 62 -9.11 -16.83 -7.35
CA CYS A 62 -8.39 -15.67 -7.87
C CYS A 62 -7.00 -15.49 -7.22
N GLU A 63 -6.72 -16.16 -6.10
CA GLU A 63 -5.48 -16.05 -5.31
C GLU A 63 -4.46 -17.16 -5.63
N THR A 64 -4.80 -18.09 -6.52
CA THR A 64 -4.00 -19.30 -6.79
C THR A 64 -2.54 -19.01 -7.15
N ASN A 65 -2.28 -17.90 -7.84
CA ASN A 65 -0.92 -17.50 -8.25
C ASN A 65 -0.18 -16.68 -7.20
N GLY A 66 -0.87 -16.22 -6.17
CA GLY A 66 -0.35 -15.43 -5.08
C GLY A 66 -1.20 -14.21 -4.73
N ILE A 67 -0.89 -13.61 -3.59
CA ILE A 67 -1.45 -12.35 -3.10
C ILE A 67 -0.32 -11.47 -2.57
N ALA A 68 -0.50 -10.14 -2.61
CA ALA A 68 0.53 -9.20 -2.17
C ALA A 68 -0.06 -7.82 -1.83
N ALA A 69 0.81 -6.91 -1.41
CA ALA A 69 0.58 -5.48 -1.20
C ALA A 69 -0.74 -5.17 -0.49
N PRO A 70 -0.82 -5.50 0.80
CA PRO A 70 -1.98 -5.18 1.62
C PRO A 70 -2.10 -3.68 1.90
N GLY A 71 -3.34 -3.16 1.91
CA GLY A 71 -3.73 -1.92 2.56
C GLY A 71 -4.75 -2.25 3.65
N ALA A 72 -4.70 -1.59 4.79
CA ALA A 72 -5.51 -1.95 5.94
C ALA A 72 -6.20 -0.74 6.57
N ILE A 73 -7.40 -0.93 7.09
CA ILE A 73 -8.12 0.10 7.84
C ILE A 73 -8.99 -0.54 8.93
N VAL A 74 -9.13 0.14 10.06
CA VAL A 74 -10.08 -0.28 11.11
C VAL A 74 -11.39 0.48 10.91
N LEU A 75 -12.47 -0.26 10.67
CA LEU A 75 -13.82 0.28 10.53
C LEU A 75 -14.81 -0.63 11.28
N ASN A 76 -15.76 -0.04 12.02
CA ASN A 76 -16.84 -0.77 12.69
C ASN A 76 -16.35 -1.95 13.55
N ASP A 77 -15.29 -1.74 14.36
CA ASP A 77 -14.62 -2.75 15.20
C ASP A 77 -14.15 -3.99 14.43
N LYS A 78 -13.68 -3.77 13.20
CA LYS A 78 -13.04 -4.79 12.35
C LYS A 78 -11.83 -4.20 11.64
N ILE A 79 -10.82 -5.02 11.41
CA ILE A 79 -9.77 -4.74 10.47
C ILE A 79 -10.29 -5.15 9.08
N HIS A 80 -10.30 -4.22 8.15
CA HIS A 80 -10.53 -4.47 6.72
C HIS A 80 -9.19 -4.45 6.01
N LEU A 81 -8.93 -5.49 5.22
CA LEU A 81 -7.73 -5.64 4.41
C LEU A 81 -8.13 -5.61 2.95
N PHE A 82 -7.49 -4.72 2.20
CA PHE A 82 -7.55 -4.64 0.74
C PHE A 82 -6.20 -5.06 0.20
N TYR A 83 -6.15 -6.05 -0.67
CA TYR A 83 -4.90 -6.62 -1.16
C TYR A 83 -5.05 -7.04 -2.61
N GLN A 84 -3.95 -7.17 -3.31
CA GLN A 84 -3.98 -7.56 -4.71
C GLN A 84 -3.82 -9.06 -4.90
N THR A 85 -4.43 -9.60 -5.96
CA THR A 85 -3.96 -10.84 -6.57
C THR A 85 -2.58 -10.60 -7.17
N TYR A 86 -1.73 -11.61 -7.24
CA TYR A 86 -0.38 -11.49 -7.77
C TYR A 86 -0.07 -12.60 -8.77
N GLY A 87 0.68 -12.25 -9.82
CA GLY A 87 1.09 -13.21 -10.85
C GLY A 87 0.08 -13.39 -11.98
N ASN A 88 -0.98 -12.57 -12.03
CA ASN A 88 -1.95 -12.58 -13.12
C ASN A 88 -1.73 -11.44 -14.12
N TRP A 89 -0.67 -10.64 -13.94
CA TRP A 89 -0.23 -9.55 -14.82
C TRP A 89 -1.30 -8.46 -14.99
N GLU A 90 -1.80 -8.28 -16.21
CA GLU A 90 -2.86 -7.29 -16.53
C GLU A 90 -4.17 -7.56 -15.80
N LYS A 91 -4.36 -8.79 -15.31
CA LYS A 91 -5.57 -9.24 -14.60
C LYS A 91 -5.45 -9.19 -13.08
N ASP A 92 -4.33 -8.68 -12.55
CA ASP A 92 -4.25 -8.45 -11.12
C ASP A 92 -5.32 -7.45 -10.69
N ALA A 93 -6.00 -7.76 -9.59
CA ALA A 93 -7.17 -7.06 -9.11
C ALA A 93 -7.17 -6.99 -7.58
N ILE A 94 -7.94 -6.06 -7.01
CA ILE A 94 -8.03 -5.90 -5.57
C ILE A 94 -9.07 -6.87 -5.00
N CYS A 95 -8.66 -7.58 -3.95
CA CYS A 95 -9.47 -8.40 -3.07
C CYS A 95 -9.73 -7.69 -1.75
N HIS A 96 -10.74 -8.15 -1.02
CA HIS A 96 -11.10 -7.64 0.29
C HIS A 96 -11.34 -8.79 1.27
N ALA A 97 -10.90 -8.61 2.52
CA ALA A 97 -11.21 -9.49 3.65
C ALA A 97 -11.35 -8.65 4.93
N TRP A 98 -11.95 -9.22 5.97
CA TRP A 98 -12.05 -8.55 7.29
C TRP A 98 -11.76 -9.52 8.42
N SER A 99 -11.29 -8.97 9.54
CA SER A 99 -10.95 -9.71 10.76
C SER A 99 -11.45 -8.99 12.01
N GLN A 100 -11.79 -9.76 13.05
CA GLN A 100 -12.11 -9.25 14.39
C GLN A 100 -11.00 -9.54 15.41
N ASP A 101 -9.93 -10.21 15.02
CA ASP A 101 -8.81 -10.56 15.91
C ASP A 101 -7.42 -10.18 15.34
N GLY A 102 -7.35 -9.81 14.07
CA GLY A 102 -6.12 -9.43 13.39
C GLY A 102 -5.38 -10.60 12.72
N ILE A 103 -5.82 -11.84 12.92
CA ILE A 103 -5.17 -13.06 12.43
C ILE A 103 -6.08 -13.82 11.47
N HIS A 104 -7.34 -14.07 11.87
CA HIS A 104 -8.28 -14.85 11.07
C HIS A 104 -9.14 -13.93 10.22
N PHE A 105 -9.00 -14.03 8.91
CA PHE A 105 -9.69 -13.18 7.95
C PHE A 105 -10.80 -13.92 7.23
N THR A 106 -11.99 -13.30 7.18
CA THR A 106 -13.09 -13.73 6.34
C THR A 106 -12.99 -13.01 5.00
N LYS A 107 -12.88 -13.75 3.91
CA LYS A 107 -12.82 -13.22 2.55
C LYS A 107 -14.17 -12.67 2.11
N ASN A 108 -14.14 -11.59 1.33
CA ASN A 108 -15.33 -11.15 0.62
C ASN A 108 -15.72 -12.19 -0.44
N PRO A 109 -16.97 -12.69 -0.44
CA PRO A 109 -17.39 -13.72 -1.39
C PRO A 109 -17.38 -13.27 -2.85
N GLU A 110 -17.31 -11.95 -3.08
CA GLU A 110 -17.22 -11.36 -4.42
C GLU A 110 -15.78 -11.13 -4.92
N ASN A 111 -14.76 -11.61 -4.18
CA ASN A 111 -13.36 -11.43 -4.59
C ASN A 111 -13.08 -11.98 -6.01
N PRO A 112 -12.28 -11.25 -6.83
CA PRO A 112 -11.77 -9.90 -6.57
C PRO A 112 -12.89 -8.86 -6.64
N VAL A 113 -12.84 -7.87 -5.72
CA VAL A 113 -13.90 -6.87 -5.55
C VAL A 113 -13.72 -5.64 -6.44
N PHE A 114 -12.49 -5.39 -6.95
CA PHE A 114 -12.25 -4.21 -7.75
C PHE A 114 -11.14 -4.39 -8.79
N HIS A 115 -11.43 -3.92 -9.98
CA HIS A 115 -10.49 -3.55 -11.03
C HIS A 115 -11.06 -2.36 -11.81
N PRO A 116 -10.24 -1.42 -12.32
CA PRO A 116 -10.74 -0.26 -13.04
C PRO A 116 -11.25 -0.66 -14.43
N ALA A 117 -12.42 -0.12 -14.81
CA ALA A 117 -13.00 -0.28 -16.15
C ALA A 117 -12.81 1.00 -17.00
N ALA A 118 -11.76 1.76 -16.75
CA ALA A 118 -11.51 3.04 -17.39
C ALA A 118 -10.70 2.90 -18.68
N THR A 119 -10.96 3.80 -19.65
CA THR A 119 -10.28 3.78 -20.96
C THR A 119 -8.82 4.23 -20.93
N TRP A 120 -8.37 4.84 -19.83
CA TRP A 120 -7.00 5.37 -19.67
C TRP A 120 -6.00 4.35 -19.11
N CYS A 121 -6.45 3.14 -18.77
CA CYS A 121 -5.63 2.09 -18.16
C CYS A 121 -5.96 0.70 -18.71
N CYS A 122 -5.07 -0.26 -18.46
CA CYS A 122 -5.20 -1.65 -18.91
C CYS A 122 -6.22 -2.49 -18.10
N GLY A 123 -6.79 -1.94 -17.02
CA GLY A 123 -7.71 -2.68 -16.14
C GLY A 123 -7.05 -3.35 -14.94
N ARG A 124 -5.73 -3.36 -14.85
CA ARG A 124 -4.98 -3.84 -13.67
C ARG A 124 -5.23 -2.97 -12.46
N ALA A 125 -5.34 -3.55 -11.26
CA ALA A 125 -5.34 -2.83 -9.99
C ALA A 125 -4.43 -3.54 -8.97
N ILE A 126 -3.46 -2.80 -8.45
CA ILE A 126 -2.49 -3.27 -7.46
C ILE A 126 -2.25 -2.19 -6.40
N ASP A 127 -1.53 -2.53 -5.33
CA ASP A 127 -1.06 -1.62 -4.29
C ASP A 127 -2.21 -0.78 -3.70
N ALA A 128 -3.23 -1.45 -3.18
CA ALA A 128 -4.40 -0.80 -2.63
C ALA A 128 -4.08 -0.05 -1.32
N ASP A 129 -4.51 1.20 -1.24
CA ASP A 129 -4.60 1.94 0.02
C ASP A 129 -5.99 2.53 0.19
N VAL A 130 -6.45 2.64 1.44
CA VAL A 130 -7.79 3.14 1.74
C VAL A 130 -7.79 4.15 2.87
N CYS A 131 -8.59 5.22 2.70
CA CYS A 131 -8.85 6.18 3.78
C CYS A 131 -10.32 6.59 3.81
N VAL A 132 -10.75 7.11 4.96
CA VAL A 132 -12.07 7.76 5.09
C VAL A 132 -11.91 9.25 4.81
N PHE A 133 -12.62 9.75 3.80
CA PHE A 133 -12.63 11.17 3.46
C PHE A 133 -14.03 11.59 2.98
N GLY A 134 -14.51 12.75 3.45
CA GLY A 134 -15.83 13.27 3.08
C GLY A 134 -16.99 12.31 3.38
N GLY A 135 -16.89 11.47 4.42
CA GLY A 135 -17.90 10.47 4.79
C GLY A 135 -17.97 9.24 3.88
N LYS A 136 -16.97 9.04 3.04
CA LYS A 136 -16.82 7.89 2.13
C LYS A 136 -15.49 7.19 2.39
N ILE A 137 -15.40 5.94 2.00
CA ILE A 137 -14.11 5.28 1.87
C ILE A 137 -13.56 5.53 0.46
N HIS A 138 -12.34 6.02 0.38
CA HIS A 138 -11.59 6.18 -0.86
C HIS A 138 -10.59 5.04 -0.97
N LEU A 139 -10.53 4.40 -2.14
CA LEU A 139 -9.54 3.40 -2.53
C LEU A 139 -8.61 4.03 -3.56
N TYR A 140 -7.34 4.11 -3.25
CA TYR A 140 -6.29 4.48 -4.20
C TYR A 140 -5.54 3.21 -4.60
N PHE A 141 -5.15 3.11 -5.85
CA PHE A 141 -4.52 1.92 -6.43
C PHE A 141 -3.54 2.29 -7.53
N ALA A 142 -2.54 1.46 -7.76
CA ALA A 142 -1.71 1.58 -8.93
C ALA A 142 -2.27 0.77 -10.10
N THR A 143 -2.10 1.29 -11.32
CA THR A 143 -2.49 0.65 -12.58
C THR A 143 -1.51 1.05 -13.68
N ARG A 144 -1.61 0.44 -14.85
CA ARG A 144 -0.74 0.75 -16.00
C ARG A 144 -1.53 1.26 -17.20
N ASP A 145 -0.81 1.91 -18.11
CA ASP A 145 -1.30 2.19 -19.45
C ASP A 145 -1.53 0.88 -20.24
N HIS A 146 -2.20 0.95 -21.37
CA HIS A 146 -2.46 -0.23 -22.22
C HIS A 146 -1.20 -0.92 -22.76
N ALA A 147 -0.08 -0.21 -22.82
CA ALA A 147 1.21 -0.75 -23.24
C ALA A 147 1.97 -1.44 -22.07
N MET A 148 1.40 -1.43 -20.87
CA MET A 148 2.00 -1.97 -19.64
C MET A 148 3.35 -1.35 -19.27
N ARG A 149 3.60 -0.09 -19.65
CA ARG A 149 4.87 0.61 -19.44
C ARG A 149 4.79 1.70 -18.37
N ILE A 150 3.77 2.57 -18.45
CA ILE A 150 3.63 3.71 -17.55
C ILE A 150 2.69 3.32 -16.42
N GLN A 151 3.22 3.30 -15.17
CA GLN A 151 2.45 3.05 -13.98
C GLN A 151 1.93 4.36 -13.38
N LYS A 152 0.66 4.35 -12.98
CA LYS A 152 -0.11 5.53 -12.56
C LYS A 152 -0.96 5.18 -11.36
N ILE A 153 -1.38 6.19 -10.61
CA ILE A 153 -2.33 6.04 -9.51
C ILE A 153 -3.71 6.46 -9.98
N GLY A 154 -4.69 5.59 -9.73
CA GLY A 154 -6.11 5.84 -9.89
C GLY A 154 -6.84 5.85 -8.55
N GLY A 155 -8.13 6.12 -8.58
CA GLY A 155 -8.95 6.12 -7.37
C GLY A 155 -10.39 5.72 -7.62
N ALA A 156 -10.99 5.12 -6.60
CA ALA A 156 -12.39 4.79 -6.52
C ALA A 156 -12.94 5.15 -5.14
N TRP A 157 -14.24 5.21 -4.97
CA TRP A 157 -14.89 5.41 -3.69
C TRP A 157 -16.05 4.47 -3.49
N ALA A 158 -16.35 4.16 -2.24
CA ALA A 158 -17.53 3.42 -1.82
C ALA A 158 -18.18 4.07 -0.60
N LYS A 159 -19.42 3.70 -0.29
CA LYS A 159 -20.04 4.08 0.99
C LYS A 159 -19.32 3.37 2.12
N ILE A 160 -19.14 4.07 3.25
CA ILE A 160 -18.41 3.53 4.41
C ILE A 160 -19.12 2.32 5.07
N ASP A 161 -20.42 2.19 4.88
CA ASP A 161 -21.27 1.12 5.38
C ASP A 161 -21.60 0.05 4.32
N SER A 162 -20.91 0.07 3.17
CA SER A 162 -21.10 -0.94 2.13
C SER A 162 -20.44 -2.27 2.50
N ASP A 163 -20.76 -3.32 1.74
CA ASP A 163 -20.13 -4.63 1.84
C ASP A 163 -18.77 -4.72 1.16
N PHE A 164 -18.35 -3.63 0.49
CA PHE A 164 -17.14 -3.55 -0.35
C PHE A 164 -17.09 -4.60 -1.47
N GLY A 165 -18.24 -5.11 -1.91
CA GLY A 165 -18.37 -5.99 -3.06
C GLY A 165 -18.14 -5.24 -4.38
N ARG A 166 -18.21 -5.97 -5.50
CA ARG A 166 -17.90 -5.45 -6.84
C ARG A 166 -18.72 -4.23 -7.23
N ASN A 167 -19.96 -4.15 -6.80
CA ASN A 167 -20.89 -3.07 -7.15
C ASN A 167 -20.80 -1.87 -6.22
N ALA A 168 -19.99 -1.93 -5.17
CA ALA A 168 -19.84 -0.84 -4.19
C ALA A 168 -18.97 0.31 -4.71
N TRP A 169 -18.08 0.03 -5.65
CA TRP A 169 -17.01 0.96 -6.06
C TRP A 169 -17.42 1.84 -7.24
N HIS A 170 -17.14 3.12 -7.12
CA HIS A 170 -17.36 4.13 -8.14
C HIS A 170 -16.04 4.87 -8.43
N PRO A 171 -15.71 5.17 -9.69
CA PRO A 171 -14.48 5.90 -10.01
C PRO A 171 -14.50 7.30 -9.36
N LEU A 172 -13.34 7.75 -8.87
CA LEU A 172 -13.15 9.14 -8.40
C LEU A 172 -13.00 10.12 -9.57
N ALA A 173 -12.41 9.67 -10.69
CA ALA A 173 -12.19 10.50 -11.89
C ALA A 173 -12.17 9.63 -13.15
N GLU A 174 -12.35 10.29 -14.29
CA GLU A 174 -12.28 9.69 -15.64
C GLU A 174 -10.83 9.59 -16.18
N GLN A 175 -9.84 9.89 -15.33
CA GLN A 175 -8.42 9.87 -15.67
C GLN A 175 -7.59 9.47 -14.44
N SER A 176 -6.29 9.21 -14.62
CA SER A 176 -5.37 8.97 -13.49
C SER A 176 -5.30 10.19 -12.58
N LEU A 177 -5.18 9.96 -11.28
CA LEU A 177 -5.05 11.01 -10.26
C LEU A 177 -3.61 11.50 -10.12
N LEU A 178 -2.65 10.61 -10.35
CA LEU A 178 -1.22 10.90 -10.38
C LEU A 178 -0.53 10.05 -11.44
N MET A 179 0.39 10.66 -12.19
CA MET A 179 1.22 9.98 -13.19
C MET A 179 2.65 10.49 -13.09
N PRO A 180 3.66 9.76 -13.58
CA PRO A 180 5.04 10.21 -13.54
C PRO A 180 5.24 11.54 -14.29
N GLU A 181 5.92 12.48 -13.65
CA GLU A 181 6.22 13.83 -14.20
C GLU A 181 7.64 14.27 -13.84
N LEU A 182 8.19 13.76 -12.72
CA LEU A 182 9.52 14.13 -12.24
C LEU A 182 10.57 13.11 -12.70
N ALA A 183 11.78 13.57 -12.96
CA ALA A 183 12.84 12.72 -13.48
C ALA A 183 13.12 11.48 -12.62
N TRP A 184 13.04 11.59 -11.29
CA TRP A 184 13.27 10.48 -10.37
C TRP A 184 12.10 9.47 -10.30
N GLU A 185 10.93 9.85 -10.81
CA GLU A 185 9.76 8.95 -10.91
C GLU A 185 9.87 8.00 -12.11
N GLY A 186 10.70 8.33 -13.10
CA GLY A 186 10.86 7.52 -14.31
C GLY A 186 9.51 7.27 -15.00
N ASP A 187 9.19 6.02 -15.24
CA ASP A 187 7.93 5.57 -15.85
C ASP A 187 6.90 5.07 -14.82
N CYS A 188 7.09 5.32 -13.51
CA CYS A 188 6.28 4.70 -12.47
C CYS A 188 6.01 5.64 -11.31
N VAL A 189 4.71 5.75 -10.97
CA VAL A 189 4.23 6.10 -9.63
C VAL A 189 3.28 4.99 -9.16
N GLU A 190 3.54 4.44 -7.96
CA GLU A 190 2.81 3.30 -7.42
C GLU A 190 2.72 3.35 -5.89
N ALA A 191 2.10 2.35 -5.30
CA ALA A 191 2.01 2.18 -3.85
C ALA A 191 1.49 3.44 -3.14
N PRO A 192 0.28 3.92 -3.48
CA PRO A 192 -0.33 5.02 -2.75
C PRO A 192 -0.46 4.68 -1.27
N ALA A 193 -0.22 5.66 -0.41
CA ALA A 193 -0.38 5.56 1.03
C ALA A 193 -0.93 6.87 1.56
N THR A 194 -2.11 6.87 2.14
CA THR A 194 -2.85 8.09 2.44
C THR A 194 -2.99 8.36 3.93
N VAL A 195 -2.97 9.64 4.29
CA VAL A 195 -3.39 10.11 5.60
C VAL A 195 -4.19 11.40 5.44
N VAL A 196 -5.25 11.52 6.23
CA VAL A 196 -6.04 12.76 6.28
C VAL A 196 -5.52 13.64 7.40
N GLU A 197 -5.10 14.87 7.06
CA GLU A 197 -4.60 15.88 7.99
C GLU A 197 -5.18 17.24 7.62
N ASP A 198 -5.74 17.96 8.60
CA ASP A 198 -6.34 19.30 8.40
C ASP A 198 -7.33 19.37 7.23
N GLY A 199 -8.16 18.33 7.09
CA GLY A 199 -9.18 18.24 6.03
C GLY A 199 -8.64 18.01 4.62
N LYS A 200 -7.36 17.64 4.48
CA LYS A 200 -6.70 17.31 3.21
C LYS A 200 -6.21 15.88 3.22
N ILE A 201 -6.12 15.26 2.06
CA ILE A 201 -5.45 13.98 1.87
C ILE A 201 -4.00 14.23 1.47
N TYR A 202 -3.07 13.73 2.27
CA TYR A 202 -1.67 13.57 1.88
C TYR A 202 -1.50 12.16 1.35
N LEU A 203 -1.03 12.03 0.12
CA LEU A 203 -0.77 10.78 -0.57
C LEU A 203 0.73 10.63 -0.77
N PHE A 204 1.34 9.70 -0.04
CA PHE A 204 2.70 9.25 -0.26
C PHE A 204 2.69 8.18 -1.34
N TYR A 205 3.76 8.09 -2.13
CA TYR A 205 3.84 7.16 -3.25
C TYR A 205 5.28 6.76 -3.55
N GLY A 206 5.47 5.57 -4.09
CA GLY A 206 6.73 5.14 -4.69
C GLY A 206 6.88 5.73 -6.09
N GLY A 207 8.00 6.39 -6.35
CA GLY A 207 8.39 6.85 -7.68
C GLY A 207 9.53 6.01 -8.22
N SER A 208 9.46 5.61 -9.48
CA SER A 208 10.26 4.63 -10.19
C SER A 208 9.88 3.18 -9.84
N TYR A 209 10.28 2.24 -10.68
CA TYR A 209 10.10 0.81 -10.40
C TYR A 209 11.10 0.32 -9.35
N ASN A 210 10.79 -0.81 -8.69
CA ASN A 210 11.66 -1.43 -7.70
C ASN A 210 13.11 -1.51 -8.19
N CYS A 211 14.06 -1.07 -7.35
CA CYS A 211 15.50 -1.10 -7.57
C CYS A 211 16.01 -0.33 -8.81
N THR A 212 15.28 0.72 -9.29
CA THR A 212 15.71 1.53 -10.46
C THR A 212 16.17 2.97 -10.19
N PRO A 213 16.37 3.51 -8.98
CA PRO A 213 15.95 3.16 -7.63
C PRO A 213 14.56 3.74 -7.31
N GLN A 214 13.71 2.98 -6.63
CA GLN A 214 12.46 3.53 -6.13
C GLN A 214 12.71 4.43 -4.92
N GLN A 215 11.99 5.56 -4.85
CA GLN A 215 12.06 6.54 -3.78
C GLN A 215 10.65 7.04 -3.45
N ILE A 216 10.46 7.67 -2.29
CA ILE A 216 9.12 8.06 -1.85
C ILE A 216 8.90 9.55 -2.04
N GLY A 217 7.81 9.89 -2.73
CA GLY A 217 7.28 11.25 -2.85
C GLY A 217 6.03 11.48 -2.02
N CYS A 218 5.55 12.71 -2.05
CA CYS A 218 4.30 13.11 -1.41
C CYS A 218 3.54 14.12 -2.28
N ALA A 219 2.23 13.93 -2.38
CA ALA A 219 1.30 14.86 -3.00
C ALA A 219 0.14 15.15 -2.05
N VAL A 220 -0.53 16.29 -2.19
CA VAL A 220 -1.63 16.73 -1.33
C VAL A 220 -2.85 17.11 -2.17
N SER A 221 -4.03 16.77 -1.66
CA SER A 221 -5.33 17.09 -2.28
C SER A 221 -6.32 17.60 -1.23
N GLU A 222 -7.15 18.57 -1.63
CA GLU A 222 -8.27 19.09 -0.81
C GLU A 222 -9.58 18.35 -1.09
N ASP A 223 -9.68 17.63 -2.19
CA ASP A 223 -10.88 16.93 -2.65
C ASP A 223 -10.70 15.41 -2.85
N GLY A 224 -9.47 14.92 -2.71
CA GLY A 224 -9.12 13.50 -2.92
C GLY A 224 -9.00 13.10 -4.40
N ILE A 225 -9.06 14.07 -5.33
CA ILE A 225 -9.05 13.86 -6.77
C ILE A 225 -7.87 14.60 -7.42
N PHE A 226 -7.74 15.89 -7.14
CA PHE A 226 -6.66 16.71 -7.71
C PHE A 226 -5.48 16.77 -6.75
N PHE A 227 -4.42 16.03 -7.07
CA PHE A 227 -3.21 15.96 -6.27
C PHE A 227 -2.12 16.89 -6.81
N ARG A 228 -1.50 17.66 -5.92
CA ARG A 228 -0.34 18.49 -6.19
C ARG A 228 0.85 17.97 -5.38
N ARG A 229 1.98 17.70 -6.04
CA ARG A 229 3.22 17.32 -5.35
C ARG A 229 3.65 18.40 -4.36
N VAL A 230 4.09 17.99 -3.19
CA VAL A 230 4.58 18.91 -2.15
C VAL A 230 6.03 19.32 -2.40
N SER A 231 6.78 18.54 -3.18
CA SER A 231 8.18 18.78 -3.56
C SER A 231 8.46 18.16 -4.93
N ASN A 232 9.46 18.70 -5.63
CA ASN A 232 10.01 18.09 -6.83
C ASN A 232 11.08 17.02 -6.51
N GLU A 233 11.56 16.99 -5.26
CA GLU A 233 12.53 16.00 -4.79
C GLU A 233 11.82 14.93 -3.95
N PRO A 234 12.36 13.71 -3.87
CA PRO A 234 11.83 12.68 -2.98
C PRO A 234 11.79 13.14 -1.53
N LEU A 235 10.71 12.82 -0.83
CA LEU A 235 10.59 13.02 0.62
C LEU A 235 11.49 12.05 1.39
N ILE A 236 11.55 10.79 0.92
CA ILE A 236 12.47 9.78 1.45
C ILE A 236 13.25 9.22 0.26
N PRO A 237 14.49 9.69 0.05
CA PRO A 237 15.38 9.15 -0.96
C PRO A 237 15.95 7.79 -0.51
N CYS A 238 16.62 7.10 -1.42
CA CYS A 238 17.49 5.98 -1.04
C CYS A 238 18.53 6.42 -0.02
N GLY A 239 18.88 5.51 0.87
CA GLY A 239 19.89 5.75 1.89
C GLY A 239 21.31 5.86 1.31
N ALA A 240 22.24 6.35 2.13
CA ALA A 240 23.66 6.39 1.77
C ALA A 240 24.21 4.97 1.50
N PRO A 241 25.26 4.82 0.69
CA PRO A 241 25.92 3.53 0.48
C PRO A 241 26.25 2.83 1.80
N GLY A 242 25.85 1.54 1.91
CA GLY A 242 26.06 0.73 3.11
C GLY A 242 24.91 0.80 4.13
N THR A 243 23.88 1.60 3.92
CA THR A 243 22.66 1.54 4.72
C THR A 243 21.68 0.50 4.18
N TRP A 244 20.74 0.06 5.03
CA TRP A 244 19.77 -1.02 4.72
C TRP A 244 18.88 -0.75 3.50
N ASN A 245 18.70 0.52 3.12
CA ASN A 245 17.85 0.99 2.04
C ASN A 245 18.63 1.72 0.93
N SER A 246 19.90 1.40 0.76
CA SER A 246 20.78 2.12 -0.19
C SER A 246 20.46 1.89 -1.66
N SER A 247 19.75 0.82 -2.01
CA SER A 247 19.28 0.57 -3.37
C SER A 247 17.80 0.85 -3.60
N GLU A 248 17.02 0.99 -2.51
CA GLU A 248 15.60 1.30 -2.58
C GLU A 248 15.04 1.82 -1.26
N SER A 249 14.14 2.80 -1.35
CA SER A 249 13.18 3.23 -0.32
C SER A 249 11.82 3.36 -1.01
N GLY A 250 10.91 2.41 -0.82
CA GLY A 250 9.67 2.36 -1.60
C GLY A 250 8.47 1.84 -0.84
N HIS A 251 7.35 1.69 -1.56
CA HIS A 251 6.09 1.18 -1.05
C HIS A 251 5.75 1.70 0.35
N PRO A 252 5.42 3.00 0.49
CA PRO A 252 5.05 3.59 1.76
C PRO A 252 3.70 3.07 2.26
N TYR A 253 3.50 3.17 3.56
CA TYR A 253 2.20 3.06 4.23
C TYR A 253 2.12 4.10 5.34
N ALA A 254 1.09 4.94 5.34
CA ALA A 254 0.92 6.00 6.33
C ALA A 254 0.03 5.52 7.48
N PHE A 255 0.57 5.48 8.68
CA PHE A 255 -0.11 5.07 9.90
C PHE A 255 -0.20 6.23 10.89
N ARG A 256 -1.42 6.55 11.33
CA ARG A 256 -1.66 7.48 12.45
C ARG A 256 -1.85 6.70 13.73
N ASP A 257 -1.02 6.98 14.73
CA ASP A 257 -1.13 6.40 16.07
C ASP A 257 -2.19 7.13 16.92
N ASP A 258 -2.60 6.50 18.03
CA ASP A 258 -3.61 7.04 18.96
C ASP A 258 -3.17 8.37 19.61
N ASP A 259 -1.88 8.66 19.68
CA ASP A 259 -1.34 9.93 20.18
C ASP A 259 -1.29 11.04 19.12
N GLY A 260 -1.77 10.75 17.90
CA GLY A 260 -1.84 11.68 16.78
C GLY A 260 -0.57 11.73 15.92
N ARG A 261 0.52 11.09 16.32
CA ARG A 261 1.72 11.00 15.48
C ARG A 261 1.45 10.19 14.23
N VAL A 262 2.07 10.59 13.13
CA VAL A 262 2.00 9.87 11.86
C VAL A 262 3.36 9.25 11.56
N PHE A 263 3.35 7.97 11.26
CA PHE A 263 4.52 7.22 10.84
C PHE A 263 4.34 6.73 9.40
N LEU A 264 5.39 6.89 8.62
CA LEU A 264 5.48 6.29 7.31
C LEU A 264 6.29 5.01 7.42
N PHE A 265 5.63 3.87 7.32
CA PHE A 265 6.28 2.57 7.17
C PHE A 265 6.64 2.39 5.71
N TYR A 266 7.80 1.82 5.41
CA TYR A 266 8.24 1.64 4.03
C TYR A 266 9.25 0.50 3.90
N GLN A 267 9.31 -0.06 2.73
CA GLN A 267 10.29 -1.08 2.40
C GLN A 267 11.61 -0.48 1.97
N GLY A 268 12.68 -1.27 2.08
CA GLY A 268 13.98 -0.94 1.54
C GLY A 268 14.82 -2.19 1.28
N SER A 269 15.81 -2.00 0.43
CA SER A 269 16.82 -3.00 0.08
C SER A 269 18.18 -2.33 -0.06
N SER A 270 19.24 -3.05 0.23
CA SER A 270 20.63 -2.61 0.00
C SER A 270 21.39 -3.45 -1.01
N ASP A 271 20.73 -4.48 -1.57
CA ASP A 271 21.36 -5.50 -2.44
C ASP A 271 20.55 -5.74 -3.74
N ASN A 272 19.89 -4.67 -4.22
CA ASN A 272 19.07 -4.68 -5.43
C ASN A 272 17.95 -5.72 -5.38
N GLY A 273 17.23 -5.78 -4.24
CA GLY A 273 16.02 -6.58 -4.10
C GLY A 273 16.24 -8.08 -3.82
N LYS A 274 17.43 -8.49 -3.42
CA LYS A 274 17.67 -9.87 -2.96
C LYS A 274 17.11 -10.09 -1.57
N THR A 275 17.26 -9.08 -0.68
CA THR A 275 16.66 -9.05 0.64
C THR A 275 15.85 -7.77 0.83
N TRP A 276 14.77 -7.88 1.60
CA TRP A 276 13.83 -6.79 1.82
C TRP A 276 13.52 -6.61 3.29
N TYR A 277 13.50 -5.36 3.70
CA TYR A 277 13.24 -4.94 5.06
C TYR A 277 12.17 -3.85 5.09
N ILE A 278 11.43 -3.78 6.19
CA ILE A 278 10.50 -2.72 6.51
C ILE A 278 11.06 -1.90 7.66
N SER A 279 11.00 -0.59 7.54
CA SER A 279 11.31 0.35 8.62
C SER A 279 10.26 1.45 8.66
N ARG A 280 10.43 2.41 9.57
CA ARG A 280 9.51 3.53 9.71
C ARG A 280 10.24 4.84 9.95
N LYS A 281 9.60 5.93 9.58
CA LYS A 281 9.99 7.31 9.88
C LYS A 281 8.77 8.08 10.37
N GLU A 282 8.90 8.90 11.40
CA GLU A 282 7.86 9.84 11.78
C GLU A 282 7.77 10.97 10.77
N VAL A 283 6.55 11.33 10.38
CA VAL A 283 6.25 12.42 9.45
C VAL A 283 5.60 13.56 10.21
N GLN A 284 6.08 14.76 9.98
CA GLN A 284 5.53 15.98 10.55
C GLN A 284 4.90 16.84 9.46
N PHE A 285 3.68 17.32 9.74
CA PHE A 285 2.94 18.23 8.89
C PHE A 285 3.10 19.67 9.40
N GLY A 286 3.25 20.63 8.48
CA GLY A 286 3.42 22.03 8.81
C GLY A 286 3.52 22.86 7.53
N SER A 287 4.37 23.89 7.50
CA SER A 287 4.64 24.63 6.27
C SER A 287 5.29 23.78 5.16
N SER A 288 5.82 22.62 5.53
CA SER A 288 6.30 21.55 4.62
C SER A 288 6.12 20.19 5.31
N VAL A 289 5.93 19.14 4.53
CA VAL A 289 5.96 17.74 5.02
C VAL A 289 7.42 17.33 5.18
N ARG A 290 7.79 16.77 6.34
CA ARG A 290 9.16 16.35 6.66
C ARG A 290 9.22 14.96 7.26
#